data_8bb56d1096a3f2d512fa97142622e6e8
#
_entry.id   8bb56d1096a3f2d512fa97142622e6e8
#
_cell.length_a   1.000
_cell.length_b   1.000
_cell.length_c   1.000
_cell.angle_alpha   90.00
_cell.angle_beta   90.00
_cell.angle_gamma   90.00
#
_symmetry.space_group_name_H-M   'P 1'
#
loop_
_entity.id
_entity.type
_entity.pdbx_description
1 polymer ?
#
loop_
_entity_poly.entity_id
_entity_poly.type
_entity_poly.pdbx_seq_one_letter_code
_entity_poly.pdbx_strand_id
1 'polypeptide(L)'
;MDNKTKNTLLVCSCCGAELDTEDYYEMQGELLCPDCYHNETVACEHCGERIWLDDNAGSDNMPLCQRCYDDYYTTCECCGRIIHRDYANYDDDDDYPYCDRCYEERCQSSIHEYSYKPEPIFYGDSKRYYGVELEIDEGGKDSDHADTLLGIGNRLAEHIYIKSDGSLSDGMEIVTHPMTLRYHKNKMPWAELMESAIHMYYRSHKTSTCGLHIHINRTAFGNTREAQDECISRVLYFVEHHWNELLKFSRRTEYQMNRWAARYGYKNNPKEILEDAKKGCNGRYACVNITNWSTIEFRMFRGTLKYNTLIATLELVDSICDMALTYSDTEIAKISWSDFVSGLDEEYCSELITYLKERQLYVNAPIDTKEDN
;
A
#
# COMPACT_ATOMS: atom_id res chain seq x y z
N MET A 1 76.56 -14.29 45.34
CA MET A 1 75.17 -13.81 45.31
C MET A 1 74.76 -13.80 43.85
N ASP A 2 74.18 -14.94 43.39
CA ASP A 2 73.79 -15.14 41.99
C ASP A 2 72.47 -14.40 41.71
N ASN A 3 72.59 -13.37 40.92
CA ASN A 3 71.47 -12.64 40.43
C ASN A 3 70.91 -13.45 39.23
N LYS A 4 69.97 -14.44 39.50
CA LYS A 4 69.19 -15.09 38.50
C LYS A 4 68.21 -14.08 37.93
N THR A 5 68.58 -13.43 36.82
CA THR A 5 67.61 -12.77 35.97
C THR A 5 66.62 -13.84 35.51
N LYS A 6 65.38 -13.78 35.97
CA LYS A 6 64.25 -14.53 35.42
C LYS A 6 64.07 -14.03 33.99
N ASN A 7 64.54 -14.81 33.03
CA ASN A 7 64.12 -14.63 31.66
C ASN A 7 62.62 -14.96 31.58
N THR A 8 61.78 -13.96 31.56
CA THR A 8 60.37 -14.15 31.32
C THR A 8 60.22 -14.47 29.84
N LEU A 9 59.95 -15.73 29.48
CA LEU A 9 59.67 -16.15 28.13
C LEU A 9 58.45 -15.36 27.64
N LEU A 10 58.60 -14.63 26.55
CA LEU A 10 57.50 -13.99 25.83
C LEU A 10 56.78 -15.06 25.00
N VAL A 11 55.50 -15.13 25.11
CA VAL A 11 54.66 -16.12 24.33
C VAL A 11 53.56 -15.40 23.59
N CYS A 12 53.22 -15.91 22.42
CA CYS A 12 52.10 -15.41 21.60
C CYS A 12 50.79 -15.65 22.38
N SER A 13 50.00 -14.60 22.55
CA SER A 13 48.71 -14.67 23.25
C SER A 13 47.67 -15.52 22.51
N CYS A 14 47.83 -15.64 21.19
CA CYS A 14 46.91 -16.39 20.33
C CYS A 14 47.23 -17.89 20.25
N CYS A 15 48.44 -18.27 19.86
CA CYS A 15 48.81 -19.68 19.66
C CYS A 15 49.71 -20.27 20.75
N GLY A 16 50.23 -19.47 21.70
CA GLY A 16 51.12 -19.91 22.79
C GLY A 16 52.54 -20.19 22.34
N ALA A 17 52.96 -19.91 21.12
CA ALA A 17 54.34 -20.09 20.65
C ALA A 17 55.28 -19.13 21.37
N GLU A 18 56.55 -19.59 21.61
CA GLU A 18 57.64 -18.72 22.10
C GLU A 18 57.92 -17.62 21.06
N LEU A 19 57.97 -16.37 21.51
CA LEU A 19 58.23 -15.21 20.65
C LEU A 19 59.74 -14.91 20.66
N ASP A 20 60.28 -14.60 19.48
CA ASP A 20 61.58 -13.99 19.35
C ASP A 20 61.50 -12.53 19.83
N THR A 21 62.47 -12.13 20.67
CA THR A 21 62.52 -10.78 21.26
C THR A 21 62.66 -9.67 20.22
N GLU A 22 63.00 -9.98 18.98
CA GLU A 22 63.19 -9.05 17.90
C GLU A 22 62.11 -9.14 16.81
N ASP A 23 61.18 -10.16 16.90
CA ASP A 23 60.16 -10.40 15.85
C ASP A 23 58.80 -10.77 16.46
N TYR A 24 58.09 -9.80 16.99
CA TYR A 24 56.72 -9.92 17.47
C TYR A 24 55.97 -8.62 17.26
N TYR A 25 54.65 -8.70 17.31
CA TYR A 25 53.75 -7.56 17.23
C TYR A 25 53.01 -7.38 18.55
N GLU A 26 52.80 -6.11 18.94
CA GLU A 26 51.96 -5.75 20.06
C GLU A 26 50.64 -5.14 19.55
N MET A 27 49.52 -5.70 19.97
CA MET A 27 48.19 -5.23 19.60
C MET A 27 47.27 -5.28 20.81
N GLN A 28 46.76 -4.11 21.21
CA GLN A 28 45.83 -3.93 22.36
C GLN A 28 46.40 -4.50 23.71
N GLY A 29 47.72 -4.51 23.85
CA GLY A 29 48.40 -5.04 25.01
C GLY A 29 48.68 -6.54 24.99
N GLU A 30 48.37 -7.22 23.88
CA GLU A 30 48.70 -8.62 23.62
C GLU A 30 49.90 -8.75 22.69
N LEU A 31 50.72 -9.77 22.91
CA LEU A 31 51.90 -10.07 22.09
C LEU A 31 51.56 -11.19 21.12
N LEU A 32 51.83 -10.96 19.83
CA LEU A 32 51.51 -11.89 18.76
C LEU A 32 52.73 -12.27 17.95
N CYS A 33 52.84 -13.53 17.56
CA CYS A 33 53.81 -13.94 16.56
C CYS A 33 53.38 -13.41 15.15
N PRO A 34 54.31 -13.29 14.18
CA PRO A 34 53.99 -12.79 12.85
C PRO A 34 52.81 -13.52 12.17
N ASP A 35 52.79 -14.84 12.33
CA ASP A 35 51.71 -15.66 11.72
C ASP A 35 50.34 -15.32 12.29
N CYS A 36 50.20 -15.25 13.64
CA CYS A 36 48.93 -14.88 14.27
C CYS A 36 48.55 -13.43 13.99
N TYR A 37 49.50 -12.51 13.96
CA TYR A 37 49.26 -11.12 13.62
C TYR A 37 48.68 -10.97 12.20
N HIS A 38 49.18 -11.72 11.23
CA HIS A 38 48.69 -11.65 9.86
C HIS A 38 47.40 -12.44 9.61
N ASN A 39 47.21 -13.56 10.32
CA ASN A 39 46.09 -14.46 10.08
C ASN A 39 44.86 -14.15 10.91
N GLU A 40 45.01 -13.59 12.12
CA GLU A 40 43.92 -13.35 13.06
C GLU A 40 43.50 -11.89 13.16
N THR A 41 44.21 -11.01 12.45
CA THR A 41 43.93 -9.57 12.46
C THR A 41 43.90 -8.96 11.07
N VAL A 42 43.17 -7.87 10.92
CA VAL A 42 43.02 -7.12 9.68
C VAL A 42 43.09 -5.61 9.93
N ALA A 43 43.54 -4.82 8.97
CA ALA A 43 43.54 -3.37 9.07
C ALA A 43 42.17 -2.82 8.67
N CYS A 44 41.65 -1.89 9.47
CA CYS A 44 40.45 -1.12 9.10
C CYS A 44 40.71 -0.29 7.86
N GLU A 45 39.93 -0.46 6.81
CA GLU A 45 40.08 0.26 5.54
C GLU A 45 39.96 1.79 5.68
N HIS A 46 39.21 2.25 6.71
CA HIS A 46 39.01 3.68 6.90
C HIS A 46 40.13 4.36 7.68
N CYS A 47 40.52 3.83 8.86
CA CYS A 47 41.49 4.49 9.73
C CYS A 47 42.87 3.81 9.78
N GLY A 48 43.01 2.63 9.17
CA GLY A 48 44.25 1.84 9.20
C GLY A 48 44.55 1.15 10.54
N GLU A 49 43.71 1.36 11.58
CA GLU A 49 43.87 0.67 12.85
C GLU A 49 43.67 -0.83 12.69
N ARG A 50 44.54 -1.61 13.32
CA ARG A 50 44.45 -3.06 13.23
C ARG A 50 43.45 -3.59 14.26
N ILE A 51 42.59 -4.49 13.81
CA ILE A 51 41.50 -5.10 14.61
C ILE A 51 41.60 -6.63 14.50
N TRP A 52 41.01 -7.34 15.46
CA TRP A 52 40.80 -8.77 15.32
C TRP A 52 39.79 -9.05 14.19
N LEU A 53 39.95 -10.19 13.53
CA LEU A 53 38.96 -10.59 12.49
C LEU A 53 37.55 -10.72 13.05
N ASP A 54 37.42 -11.20 14.30
CA ASP A 54 36.14 -11.32 14.99
C ASP A 54 35.50 -9.97 15.34
N ASP A 55 36.29 -8.89 15.42
CA ASP A 55 35.85 -7.52 15.69
C ASP A 55 35.57 -6.72 14.39
N ASN A 56 35.62 -7.40 13.23
CA ASN A 56 35.34 -6.75 11.97
C ASN A 56 33.85 -6.42 11.82
N ALA A 57 33.49 -5.14 11.96
CA ALA A 57 32.15 -4.61 11.74
C ALA A 57 31.82 -4.41 10.27
N GLY A 58 32.79 -4.55 9.39
CA GLY A 58 32.63 -4.42 7.93
C GLY A 58 32.32 -5.76 7.23
N SER A 59 32.94 -5.94 6.09
CA SER A 59 32.89 -7.19 5.31
C SER A 59 34.31 -7.70 5.04
N ASP A 60 34.43 -8.94 4.54
CA ASP A 60 35.75 -9.50 4.17
C ASP A 60 36.49 -8.64 3.12
N ASN A 61 35.73 -7.97 2.25
CA ASN A 61 36.28 -7.11 1.21
C ASN A 61 36.47 -5.63 1.63
N MET A 62 35.91 -5.25 2.78
CA MET A 62 35.99 -3.92 3.35
C MET A 62 35.96 -4.02 4.90
N PRO A 63 37.06 -4.43 5.51
CA PRO A 63 37.17 -4.53 6.96
C PRO A 63 37.08 -3.15 7.61
N LEU A 64 36.26 -3.03 8.67
CA LEU A 64 36.05 -1.79 9.39
C LEU A 64 36.07 -2.03 10.90
N CYS A 65 36.73 -1.17 11.67
CA CYS A 65 36.53 -1.17 13.10
C CYS A 65 35.14 -0.63 13.44
N GLN A 66 34.59 -1.07 14.58
CA GLN A 66 33.23 -0.69 15.01
C GLN A 66 33.02 0.83 15.00
N ARG A 67 34.00 1.60 15.51
CA ARG A 67 33.92 3.07 15.52
C ARG A 67 33.78 3.67 14.13
N CYS A 68 34.62 3.20 13.16
CA CYS A 68 34.53 3.72 11.80
C CYS A 68 33.22 3.32 11.13
N TYR A 69 32.73 2.10 11.38
CA TYR A 69 31.42 1.68 10.87
C TYR A 69 30.32 2.58 11.41
N ASP A 70 30.23 2.80 12.71
CA ASP A 70 29.19 3.59 13.36
C ASP A 70 29.22 5.07 12.93
N ASP A 71 30.43 5.64 12.77
CA ASP A 71 30.58 7.06 12.47
C ASP A 71 30.41 7.39 10.98
N TYR A 72 30.88 6.49 10.07
CA TYR A 72 31.04 6.83 8.64
C TYR A 72 30.29 5.92 7.68
N TYR A 73 29.85 4.74 8.11
CA TYR A 73 29.24 3.77 7.20
C TYR A 73 27.82 3.40 7.61
N THR A 74 27.12 2.84 6.66
CA THR A 74 25.77 2.27 6.83
C THR A 74 25.59 1.12 5.87
N THR A 75 24.49 0.40 5.96
CA THR A 75 24.20 -0.74 5.09
C THR A 75 23.04 -0.40 4.17
N CYS A 76 23.19 -0.61 2.88
CA CYS A 76 22.11 -0.45 1.91
C CYS A 76 20.94 -1.38 2.27
N GLU A 77 19.76 -0.82 2.50
CA GLU A 77 18.55 -1.55 2.90
C GLU A 77 18.14 -2.61 1.88
N CYS A 78 18.39 -2.35 0.58
CA CYS A 78 17.97 -3.25 -0.49
C CYS A 78 18.90 -4.45 -0.68
N CYS A 79 20.24 -4.22 -0.75
CA CYS A 79 21.20 -5.26 -1.13
C CYS A 79 22.22 -5.65 -0.04
N GLY A 80 22.14 -5.05 1.15
CA GLY A 80 23.05 -5.35 2.25
C GLY A 80 24.48 -4.87 2.08
N ARG A 81 24.81 -4.11 1.01
CA ARG A 81 26.15 -3.56 0.79
C ARG A 81 26.45 -2.48 1.81
N ILE A 82 27.66 -2.50 2.38
CA ILE A 82 28.17 -1.41 3.21
C ILE A 82 28.52 -0.23 2.30
N ILE A 83 28.06 0.96 2.66
CA ILE A 83 28.26 2.22 1.95
C ILE A 83 28.69 3.32 2.92
N HIS A 84 29.54 4.23 2.46
CA HIS A 84 29.87 5.41 3.25
C HIS A 84 28.64 6.34 3.31
N ARG A 85 28.34 6.92 4.47
CA ARG A 85 27.15 7.74 4.69
C ARG A 85 27.05 8.94 3.76
N ASP A 86 28.20 9.54 3.37
CA ASP A 86 28.24 10.68 2.43
C ASP A 86 27.81 10.28 1.00
N TYR A 87 27.79 8.99 0.68
CA TYR A 87 27.38 8.43 -0.61
C TYR A 87 26.11 7.58 -0.50
N ALA A 88 25.45 7.62 0.65
CA ALA A 88 24.17 6.99 0.80
C ALA A 88 23.07 7.88 0.21
N ASN A 89 22.24 7.29 -0.64
CA ASN A 89 21.04 7.95 -1.14
C ASN A 89 19.86 7.64 -0.22
N TYR A 90 18.99 8.63 -0.04
CA TYR A 90 17.76 8.52 0.75
C TYR A 90 16.58 8.90 -0.14
N ASP A 91 15.48 8.21 0.02
CA ASP A 91 14.23 8.52 -0.66
C ASP A 91 13.46 9.56 0.18
N ASP A 92 12.69 10.43 -0.48
CA ASP A 92 11.84 11.41 0.21
C ASP A 92 10.74 10.75 1.08
N ASP A 93 10.42 9.48 0.80
CA ASP A 93 9.37 8.72 1.46
C ASP A 93 9.87 7.89 2.66
N ASP A 94 11.17 7.66 2.80
CA ASP A 94 11.76 6.91 3.93
C ASP A 94 13.17 7.38 4.27
N ASP A 95 13.60 7.15 5.52
CA ASP A 95 14.93 7.48 6.03
C ASP A 95 15.94 6.33 5.85
N TYR A 96 15.66 5.33 4.98
CA TYR A 96 16.55 4.19 4.76
C TYR A 96 17.66 4.51 3.76
N PRO A 97 18.90 4.05 4.02
CA PRO A 97 20.03 4.28 3.13
C PRO A 97 20.06 3.30 1.95
N TYR A 98 20.33 3.80 0.75
CA TYR A 98 20.48 3.01 -0.47
C TYR A 98 21.82 3.31 -1.14
N CYS A 99 22.47 2.29 -1.73
CA CYS A 99 23.60 2.52 -2.64
C CYS A 99 23.09 3.06 -3.99
N ASP A 100 23.98 3.73 -4.77
CA ASP A 100 23.62 4.36 -6.06
C ASP A 100 22.81 3.42 -6.96
N ARG A 101 23.28 2.19 -7.16
CA ARG A 101 22.59 1.22 -8.01
C ARG A 101 21.17 0.92 -7.52
N CYS A 102 21.00 0.62 -6.24
CA CYS A 102 19.67 0.28 -5.71
C CYS A 102 18.76 1.49 -5.67
N TYR A 103 19.30 2.69 -5.45
CA TYR A 103 18.56 3.94 -5.52
C TYR A 103 18.09 4.23 -6.95
N GLU A 104 18.98 4.10 -7.95
CA GLU A 104 18.63 4.25 -9.36
C GLU A 104 17.59 3.23 -9.81
N GLU A 105 17.77 1.94 -9.46
CA GLU A 105 16.82 0.88 -9.75
C GLU A 105 15.46 1.15 -9.09
N ARG A 106 15.44 1.68 -7.85
CA ARG A 106 14.24 2.05 -7.11
C ARG A 106 13.54 3.26 -7.71
N CYS A 107 14.27 4.33 -8.06
CA CYS A 107 13.73 5.53 -8.72
C CYS A 107 13.21 5.24 -10.14
N GLN A 108 13.70 4.19 -10.78
CA GLN A 108 13.23 3.73 -12.09
C GLN A 108 12.11 2.68 -11.97
N SER A 109 11.81 2.22 -10.76
CA SER A 109 10.76 1.22 -10.56
C SER A 109 9.40 1.82 -10.89
N SER A 110 8.70 1.17 -11.80
CA SER A 110 7.31 1.48 -12.14
C SER A 110 6.32 1.10 -11.03
N ILE A 111 6.80 0.43 -9.97
CA ILE A 111 6.03 0.03 -8.80
C ILE A 111 6.57 0.80 -7.60
N HIS A 112 5.86 1.85 -7.21
CA HIS A 112 6.19 2.65 -6.03
C HIS A 112 5.96 1.89 -4.72
N GLU A 113 6.56 2.38 -3.66
CA GLU A 113 6.30 1.86 -2.32
C GLU A 113 4.89 2.17 -1.84
N TYR A 114 4.44 1.45 -0.81
CA TYR A 114 3.11 1.58 -0.24
C TYR A 114 2.73 3.01 0.17
N SER A 115 3.69 3.76 0.73
CA SER A 115 3.52 5.14 1.21
C SER A 115 3.43 6.19 0.11
N TYR A 116 3.81 5.87 -1.12
CA TYR A 116 3.82 6.81 -2.24
C TYR A 116 2.44 7.46 -2.47
N LYS A 117 2.42 8.78 -2.49
CA LYS A 117 1.23 9.61 -2.71
C LYS A 117 1.63 10.84 -3.51
N PRO A 118 1.55 10.80 -4.84
CA PRO A 118 1.87 11.95 -5.67
C PRO A 118 0.86 13.09 -5.46
N GLU A 119 1.25 14.30 -5.84
CA GLU A 119 0.31 15.41 -5.92
C GLU A 119 -0.87 15.06 -6.84
N PRO A 120 -2.13 15.24 -6.39
CA PRO A 120 -3.27 14.78 -7.15
C PRO A 120 -3.52 15.63 -8.40
N ILE A 121 -3.68 14.98 -9.54
CA ILE A 121 -4.11 15.60 -10.81
C ILE A 121 -5.60 15.31 -10.98
N PHE A 122 -6.42 16.36 -11.09
CA PHE A 122 -7.87 16.24 -11.19
C PHE A 122 -8.33 16.18 -12.65
N TYR A 123 -9.08 15.12 -13.02
CA TYR A 123 -9.57 14.95 -14.39
C TYR A 123 -11.09 15.07 -14.48
N GLY A 124 -11.52 15.89 -15.44
CA GLY A 124 -12.93 16.24 -15.64
C GLY A 124 -13.31 17.49 -14.85
N ASP A 125 -14.55 17.96 -15.07
CA ASP A 125 -15.08 19.18 -14.47
C ASP A 125 -16.32 18.85 -13.63
N SER A 126 -16.15 18.80 -12.32
CA SER A 126 -17.19 18.52 -11.33
C SER A 126 -16.71 18.96 -9.94
N LYS A 127 -17.63 18.93 -8.97
CA LYS A 127 -17.28 19.09 -7.55
C LYS A 127 -16.89 17.74 -6.90
N ARG A 128 -17.30 16.61 -7.52
CA ARG A 128 -17.09 15.27 -6.98
C ARG A 128 -16.15 14.49 -7.89
N TYR A 129 -15.08 13.99 -7.26
CA TYR A 129 -14.04 13.20 -7.91
C TYR A 129 -13.86 11.87 -7.18
N TYR A 130 -13.53 10.85 -7.95
CA TYR A 130 -13.30 9.49 -7.47
C TYR A 130 -11.85 9.10 -7.73
N GLY A 131 -11.16 8.64 -6.68
CA GLY A 131 -9.92 7.87 -6.78
C GLY A 131 -10.25 6.38 -6.69
N VAL A 132 -9.63 5.58 -7.53
CA VAL A 132 -9.78 4.12 -7.54
C VAL A 132 -8.46 3.49 -7.14
N GLU A 133 -8.50 2.59 -6.16
CA GLU A 133 -7.43 1.65 -5.83
C GLU A 133 -7.92 0.26 -6.23
N LEU A 134 -7.28 -0.34 -7.24
CA LEU A 134 -7.62 -1.66 -7.76
C LEU A 134 -6.46 -2.61 -7.48
N GLU A 135 -6.66 -3.54 -6.56
CA GLU A 135 -5.69 -4.57 -6.23
C GLU A 135 -5.76 -5.73 -7.21
N ILE A 136 -4.59 -6.14 -7.71
CA ILE A 136 -4.38 -7.30 -8.59
C ILE A 136 -3.27 -8.18 -8.02
N ASP A 137 -3.44 -9.51 -8.08
CA ASP A 137 -2.57 -10.49 -7.40
C ASP A 137 -2.31 -11.71 -8.30
N GLU A 138 -1.39 -12.59 -7.90
CA GLU A 138 -1.02 -13.84 -8.58
C GLU A 138 -0.28 -13.67 -9.93
N GLY A 139 0.01 -12.44 -10.37
CA GLY A 139 0.71 -12.17 -11.63
C GLY A 139 2.13 -11.65 -11.46
N GLY A 140 2.62 -11.57 -10.22
CA GLY A 140 3.94 -11.06 -9.86
C GLY A 140 3.95 -9.58 -9.46
N LYS A 141 4.91 -9.21 -8.61
CA LYS A 141 5.33 -7.82 -8.43
C LYS A 141 6.41 -7.53 -9.49
N ASP A 142 5.97 -7.34 -10.73
CA ASP A 142 6.79 -7.33 -11.94
C ASP A 142 6.78 -5.94 -12.58
N SER A 143 7.97 -5.33 -12.76
CA SER A 143 8.12 -3.97 -13.29
C SER A 143 7.74 -3.88 -14.78
N ASP A 144 7.99 -4.92 -15.59
CA ASP A 144 7.63 -4.92 -17.02
C ASP A 144 6.11 -4.98 -17.20
N HIS A 145 5.42 -5.72 -16.31
CA HIS A 145 3.96 -5.72 -16.24
C HIS A 145 3.42 -4.35 -15.82
N ALA A 146 4.05 -3.72 -14.81
CA ALA A 146 3.68 -2.38 -14.37
C ALA A 146 3.87 -1.35 -15.49
N ASP A 147 4.99 -1.38 -16.20
CA ASP A 147 5.27 -0.52 -17.36
C ASP A 147 4.21 -0.68 -18.45
N THR A 148 3.80 -1.91 -18.72
CA THR A 148 2.74 -2.20 -19.69
C THR A 148 1.42 -1.55 -19.25
N LEU A 149 1.02 -1.70 -18.00
CA LEU A 149 -0.20 -1.10 -17.45
C LEU A 149 -0.14 0.43 -17.44
N LEU A 150 1.00 1.00 -17.03
CA LEU A 150 1.24 2.45 -17.08
C LEU A 150 1.17 2.98 -18.52
N GLY A 151 1.77 2.28 -19.48
CA GLY A 151 1.71 2.64 -20.90
C GLY A 151 0.28 2.67 -21.47
N ILE A 152 -0.60 1.79 -20.99
CA ILE A 152 -2.03 1.78 -21.34
C ILE A 152 -2.75 2.92 -20.62
N GLY A 153 -2.64 2.98 -19.30
CA GLY A 153 -3.38 3.91 -18.45
C GLY A 153 -3.00 5.36 -18.69
N ASN A 154 -1.73 5.63 -18.93
CA ASN A 154 -1.16 6.96 -19.06
C ASN A 154 -0.94 7.40 -20.53
N ARG A 155 -1.51 6.69 -21.48
CA ARG A 155 -1.37 6.99 -22.94
C ARG A 155 -1.72 8.43 -23.31
N LEU A 156 -2.69 9.03 -22.66
CA LEU A 156 -3.17 10.39 -22.96
C LEU A 156 -2.74 11.42 -21.92
N ALA A 157 -2.59 11.02 -20.68
CA ALA A 157 -2.20 11.83 -19.53
C ALA A 157 -1.80 10.90 -18.38
N GLU A 158 -1.24 11.42 -17.32
CA GLU A 158 -0.85 10.68 -16.10
C GLU A 158 -2.09 10.33 -15.27
N HIS A 159 -2.80 9.28 -15.68
CA HIS A 159 -4.05 8.86 -15.04
C HIS A 159 -3.85 7.97 -13.84
N ILE A 160 -2.81 7.12 -13.87
CA ILE A 160 -2.55 6.08 -12.87
C ILE A 160 -1.10 6.07 -12.44
N TYR A 161 -0.88 5.53 -11.28
CA TYR A 161 0.40 5.05 -10.79
C TYR A 161 0.21 3.68 -10.14
N ILE A 162 1.31 2.95 -9.95
CA ILE A 162 1.29 1.59 -9.42
C ILE A 162 2.08 1.55 -8.14
N LYS A 163 1.52 0.87 -7.11
CA LYS A 163 2.17 0.71 -5.80
C LYS A 163 2.25 -0.75 -5.39
N SER A 164 3.17 -1.02 -4.49
CA SER A 164 3.18 -2.26 -3.71
C SER A 164 2.14 -2.19 -2.60
N ASP A 165 1.47 -3.32 -2.33
CA ASP A 165 0.64 -3.51 -1.14
C ASP A 165 1.04 -4.81 -0.44
N GLY A 166 1.40 -4.72 0.85
CA GLY A 166 1.83 -5.85 1.66
C GLY A 166 0.73 -6.86 2.01
N SER A 167 -0.54 -6.56 1.69
CA SER A 167 -1.66 -7.50 1.85
C SER A 167 -1.78 -8.49 0.70
N LEU A 168 -1.17 -8.18 -0.45
CA LEU A 168 -1.14 -9.03 -1.63
C LEU A 168 -0.10 -10.15 -1.47
N SER A 169 -0.35 -11.28 -2.11
CA SER A 169 0.55 -12.43 -2.07
C SER A 169 1.72 -12.26 -3.04
N ASP A 170 1.43 -11.86 -4.27
CA ASP A 170 2.39 -11.62 -5.34
C ASP A 170 1.73 -10.74 -6.42
N GLY A 171 1.58 -9.45 -6.11
CA GLY A 171 0.82 -8.53 -6.94
C GLY A 171 1.13 -7.07 -6.68
N MET A 172 0.27 -6.20 -7.19
CA MET A 172 0.40 -4.75 -7.12
C MET A 172 -0.97 -4.07 -7.07
N GLU A 173 -0.96 -2.79 -6.75
CA GLU A 173 -2.14 -1.93 -6.69
C GLU A 173 -2.08 -0.88 -7.78
N ILE A 174 -3.13 -0.82 -8.62
CA ILE A 174 -3.33 0.22 -9.62
C ILE A 174 -4.13 1.35 -8.96
N VAL A 175 -3.54 2.53 -8.85
CA VAL A 175 -4.16 3.70 -8.23
C VAL A 175 -4.39 4.78 -9.27
N THR A 176 -5.59 5.37 -9.28
CA THR A 176 -5.86 6.49 -10.18
C THR A 176 -5.69 7.83 -9.49
N HIS A 177 -5.30 8.83 -10.24
CA HIS A 177 -5.57 10.22 -9.89
C HIS A 177 -7.09 10.47 -9.79
N PRO A 178 -7.54 11.53 -9.04
CA PRO A 178 -8.96 11.82 -8.87
C PRO A 178 -9.65 12.18 -10.20
N MET A 179 -10.72 11.46 -10.53
CA MET A 179 -11.47 11.65 -11.79
C MET A 179 -12.96 11.75 -11.53
N THR A 180 -13.67 12.51 -12.35
CA THR A 180 -15.15 12.48 -12.34
C THR A 180 -15.65 11.12 -12.82
N LEU A 181 -16.86 10.70 -12.39
CA LEU A 181 -17.47 9.45 -12.87
C LEU A 181 -17.54 9.41 -14.41
N ARG A 182 -17.91 10.53 -15.03
CA ARG A 182 -17.93 10.65 -16.49
C ARG A 182 -16.57 10.42 -17.12
N TYR A 183 -15.48 10.86 -16.48
CA TYR A 183 -14.11 10.66 -16.97
C TYR A 183 -13.72 9.19 -16.87
N HIS A 184 -14.02 8.54 -15.74
CA HIS A 184 -13.81 7.09 -15.58
C HIS A 184 -14.53 6.25 -16.64
N LYS A 185 -15.79 6.63 -17.00
CA LYS A 185 -16.59 5.92 -18.00
C LYS A 185 -16.09 6.14 -19.43
N ASN A 186 -15.65 7.35 -19.78
CA ASN A 186 -15.47 7.74 -21.17
C ASN A 186 -14.01 7.94 -21.60
N LYS A 187 -13.09 8.12 -20.68
CA LYS A 187 -11.69 8.46 -20.97
C LYS A 187 -10.68 7.46 -20.43
N MET A 188 -10.98 6.88 -19.28
CA MET A 188 -10.10 5.91 -18.66
C MET A 188 -10.18 4.57 -19.41
N PRO A 189 -9.04 3.99 -19.86
CA PRO A 189 -9.03 2.77 -20.66
C PRO A 189 -9.17 1.49 -19.80
N TRP A 190 -10.14 1.47 -18.89
CA TRP A 190 -10.32 0.39 -17.92
C TRP A 190 -10.44 -0.99 -18.55
N ALA A 191 -11.18 -1.12 -19.67
CA ALA A 191 -11.36 -2.41 -20.34
C ALA A 191 -10.02 -2.98 -20.83
N GLU A 192 -9.21 -2.14 -21.47
CA GLU A 192 -7.87 -2.52 -21.97
C GLU A 192 -6.89 -2.83 -20.84
N LEU A 193 -6.90 -2.03 -19.77
CA LEU A 193 -6.10 -2.28 -18.56
C LEU A 193 -6.41 -3.64 -17.93
N MET A 194 -7.71 -3.94 -17.76
CA MET A 194 -8.14 -5.18 -17.14
C MET A 194 -7.87 -6.39 -18.04
N GLU A 195 -8.05 -6.27 -19.34
CA GLU A 195 -7.73 -7.31 -20.31
C GLU A 195 -6.23 -7.61 -20.33
N SER A 196 -5.39 -6.56 -20.32
CA SER A 196 -3.94 -6.69 -20.23
C SER A 196 -3.51 -7.38 -18.92
N ALA A 197 -4.06 -6.97 -17.77
CA ALA A 197 -3.78 -7.61 -16.49
C ALA A 197 -4.16 -9.10 -16.50
N ILE A 198 -5.31 -9.46 -17.12
CA ILE A 198 -5.72 -10.87 -17.24
C ILE A 198 -4.74 -11.65 -18.13
N HIS A 199 -4.27 -11.08 -19.25
CA HIS A 199 -3.28 -11.71 -20.12
C HIS A 199 -1.92 -11.93 -19.43
N MET A 200 -1.56 -11.05 -18.51
CA MET A 200 -0.40 -11.19 -17.64
C MET A 200 -0.65 -12.06 -16.38
N TYR A 201 -1.73 -12.85 -16.41
CA TYR A 201 -2.13 -13.82 -15.39
C TYR A 201 -2.58 -13.23 -14.05
N TYR A 202 -2.75 -11.92 -13.91
CA TYR A 202 -3.31 -11.36 -12.69
C TYR A 202 -4.74 -11.81 -12.43
N ARG A 203 -5.05 -11.88 -11.16
CA ARG A 203 -6.38 -12.13 -10.61
C ARG A 203 -6.75 -10.99 -9.66
N SER A 204 -8.04 -10.80 -9.45
CA SER A 204 -8.53 -9.86 -8.47
C SER A 204 -9.70 -10.51 -7.70
N HIS A 205 -10.86 -10.71 -8.31
CA HIS A 205 -12.03 -11.30 -7.63
C HIS A 205 -11.87 -12.77 -7.19
N LYS A 206 -10.92 -13.52 -7.72
CA LYS A 206 -10.66 -14.93 -7.36
C LYS A 206 -9.69 -15.09 -6.20
N THR A 207 -9.03 -14.01 -5.80
CA THR A 207 -8.11 -14.01 -4.66
C THR A 207 -8.87 -13.79 -3.34
N SER A 208 -8.24 -14.10 -2.23
CA SER A 208 -8.75 -13.75 -0.89
C SER A 208 -8.26 -12.37 -0.40
N THR A 209 -7.32 -11.79 -1.10
CA THR A 209 -6.56 -10.58 -0.75
C THR A 209 -7.16 -9.33 -1.37
N CYS A 210 -7.46 -9.36 -2.68
CA CYS A 210 -7.77 -8.18 -3.47
C CYS A 210 -9.09 -7.47 -3.11
N GLY A 211 -9.00 -6.16 -2.97
CA GLY A 211 -10.10 -5.21 -2.85
C GLY A 211 -10.21 -4.28 -4.07
N LEU A 212 -11.31 -3.56 -4.08
CA LEU A 212 -11.55 -2.37 -4.90
C LEU A 212 -11.97 -1.27 -3.95
N HIS A 213 -11.14 -0.24 -3.82
CA HIS A 213 -11.40 0.89 -2.94
C HIS A 213 -11.75 2.13 -3.76
N ILE A 214 -12.76 2.87 -3.31
CA ILE A 214 -13.24 4.08 -3.99
C ILE A 214 -13.12 5.24 -3.02
N HIS A 215 -12.28 6.21 -3.35
CA HIS A 215 -12.10 7.46 -2.62
C HIS A 215 -12.98 8.55 -3.20
N ILE A 216 -13.59 9.36 -2.35
CA ILE A 216 -14.36 10.54 -2.75
C ILE A 216 -13.85 11.75 -1.98
N ASN A 217 -13.60 12.87 -2.66
CA ASN A 217 -13.15 14.10 -2.01
C ASN A 217 -14.22 14.62 -1.04
N ARG A 218 -13.83 14.98 0.19
CA ARG A 218 -14.75 15.49 1.21
C ARG A 218 -15.44 16.77 0.82
N THR A 219 -14.78 17.61 0.02
CA THR A 219 -15.34 18.87 -0.47
C THR A 219 -16.55 18.69 -1.38
N ALA A 220 -16.78 17.48 -1.90
CA ALA A 220 -18.02 17.13 -2.62
C ALA A 220 -19.26 17.16 -1.71
N PHE A 221 -19.09 16.98 -0.41
CA PHE A 221 -20.17 16.92 0.58
C PHE A 221 -20.49 18.26 1.24
N GLY A 222 -19.71 19.31 0.98
CA GLY A 222 -19.96 20.65 1.52
C GLY A 222 -18.69 21.48 1.67
N ASN A 223 -18.88 22.78 1.87
CA ASN A 223 -17.79 23.75 1.99
C ASN A 223 -17.23 23.86 3.41
N THR A 224 -17.95 23.36 4.43
CA THR A 224 -17.49 23.36 5.82
C THR A 224 -17.42 21.94 6.35
N ARG A 225 -16.63 21.72 7.39
CA ARG A 225 -16.48 20.39 7.99
C ARG A 225 -17.81 19.88 8.55
N GLU A 226 -18.62 20.75 9.12
CA GLU A 226 -19.95 20.43 9.66
C GLU A 226 -20.90 19.94 8.55
N ALA A 227 -20.95 20.65 7.41
CA ALA A 227 -21.76 20.25 6.26
C ALA A 227 -21.28 18.91 5.66
N GLN A 228 -19.96 18.72 5.57
CA GLN A 228 -19.36 17.45 5.12
C GLN A 228 -19.77 16.30 6.07
N ASP A 229 -19.61 16.50 7.37
CA ASP A 229 -19.91 15.51 8.38
C ASP A 229 -21.42 15.14 8.39
N GLU A 230 -22.29 16.10 8.18
CA GLU A 230 -23.73 15.87 8.06
C GLU A 230 -24.06 14.96 6.86
N CYS A 231 -23.53 15.26 5.67
CA CYS A 231 -23.71 14.40 4.49
C CYS A 231 -23.04 13.03 4.65
N ILE A 232 -21.82 12.97 5.18
CA ILE A 232 -21.08 11.71 5.41
C ILE A 232 -21.85 10.83 6.40
N SER A 233 -22.49 11.41 7.42
CA SER A 233 -23.33 10.66 8.36
C SER A 233 -24.46 9.91 7.66
N ARG A 234 -25.07 10.53 6.63
CA ARG A 234 -26.13 9.93 5.80
C ARG A 234 -25.58 8.79 4.92
N VAL A 235 -24.36 8.98 4.37
CA VAL A 235 -23.66 7.89 3.63
C VAL A 235 -23.48 6.68 4.54
N LEU A 236 -22.92 6.88 5.74
CA LEU A 236 -22.70 5.81 6.70
C LEU A 236 -24.00 5.13 7.10
N TYR A 237 -25.04 5.93 7.35
CA TYR A 237 -26.36 5.42 7.72
C TYR A 237 -26.98 4.56 6.63
N PHE A 238 -26.92 5.01 5.38
CA PHE A 238 -27.42 4.25 4.24
C PHE A 238 -26.70 2.90 4.11
N VAL A 239 -25.37 2.90 4.22
CA VAL A 239 -24.56 1.67 4.15
C VAL A 239 -24.93 0.68 5.26
N GLU A 240 -25.12 1.15 6.49
CA GLU A 240 -25.50 0.29 7.61
C GLU A 240 -26.96 -0.20 7.52
N HIS A 241 -27.86 0.65 7.00
CA HIS A 241 -29.27 0.31 6.85
C HIS A 241 -29.51 -0.75 5.77
N HIS A 242 -28.74 -0.69 4.68
CA HIS A 242 -28.82 -1.61 3.54
C HIS A 242 -27.64 -2.60 3.50
N TRP A 243 -27.15 -3.00 4.70
CA TRP A 243 -25.96 -3.85 4.80
C TRP A 243 -26.08 -5.17 4.05
N ASN A 244 -27.21 -5.84 4.09
CA ASN A 244 -27.40 -7.15 3.44
C ASN A 244 -27.33 -7.05 1.93
N GLU A 245 -27.94 -6.03 1.35
CA GLU A 245 -27.91 -5.75 -0.08
C GLU A 245 -26.49 -5.38 -0.52
N LEU A 246 -25.82 -4.51 0.22
CA LEU A 246 -24.46 -4.07 -0.07
C LEU A 246 -23.44 -5.19 0.15
N LEU A 247 -23.60 -6.05 1.14
CA LEU A 247 -22.78 -7.25 1.32
C LEU A 247 -22.90 -8.18 0.09
N LYS A 248 -24.15 -8.43 -0.37
CA LYS A 248 -24.40 -9.22 -1.58
C LYS A 248 -23.83 -8.56 -2.83
N PHE A 249 -23.95 -7.23 -2.95
CA PHE A 249 -23.36 -6.45 -4.03
C PHE A 249 -21.82 -6.57 -4.04
N SER A 250 -21.20 -6.43 -2.88
CA SER A 250 -19.74 -6.43 -2.71
C SER A 250 -19.05 -7.73 -3.11
N ARG A 251 -19.77 -8.85 -3.10
CA ARG A 251 -19.25 -10.21 -3.32
C ARG A 251 -18.21 -10.67 -2.27
N ARG A 252 -18.10 -9.96 -1.15
CA ARG A 252 -17.31 -10.41 0.01
C ARG A 252 -18.18 -11.26 0.95
N THR A 253 -17.53 -12.12 1.71
CA THR A 253 -18.17 -12.83 2.82
C THR A 253 -18.15 -11.95 4.07
N GLU A 254 -19.03 -12.21 5.04
CA GLU A 254 -19.01 -11.52 6.34
C GLU A 254 -17.64 -11.64 7.03
N TYR A 255 -16.97 -12.78 6.91
CA TYR A 255 -15.61 -12.97 7.45
C TYR A 255 -14.60 -12.00 6.82
N GLN A 256 -14.63 -11.84 5.49
CA GLN A 256 -13.77 -10.88 4.79
C GLN A 256 -14.11 -9.44 5.15
N MET A 257 -15.40 -9.12 5.29
CA MET A 257 -15.84 -7.79 5.73
C MET A 257 -15.33 -7.47 7.13
N ASN A 258 -15.53 -8.36 8.10
CA ASN A 258 -15.06 -8.17 9.47
C ASN A 258 -13.53 -7.99 9.57
N ARG A 259 -12.78 -8.57 8.64
CA ARG A 259 -11.32 -8.48 8.62
C ARG A 259 -10.81 -7.19 7.98
N TRP A 260 -11.42 -6.75 6.86
CA TRP A 260 -10.86 -5.74 5.99
C TRP A 260 -11.72 -4.48 5.81
N ALA A 261 -13.02 -4.57 6.11
CA ALA A 261 -14.02 -3.54 5.86
C ALA A 261 -15.18 -3.65 6.86
N ALA A 262 -14.84 -3.65 8.16
CA ALA A 262 -15.81 -3.88 9.23
C ALA A 262 -16.91 -2.79 9.24
N ARG A 263 -18.14 -3.23 9.51
CA ARG A 263 -19.26 -2.30 9.70
C ARG A 263 -19.17 -1.57 11.04
N TYR A 264 -19.82 -0.43 11.14
CA TYR A 264 -20.00 0.32 12.39
C TYR A 264 -21.15 -0.23 13.25
N GLY A 265 -22.06 -0.95 12.62
CA GLY A 265 -23.29 -1.45 13.22
C GLY A 265 -24.45 -0.47 13.11
N TYR A 266 -25.66 -1.03 13.02
CA TYR A 266 -26.89 -0.25 12.88
C TYR A 266 -27.10 0.70 14.05
N LYS A 267 -27.53 1.94 13.76
CA LYS A 267 -27.94 2.96 14.72
C LYS A 267 -29.27 3.56 14.29
N ASN A 268 -29.93 4.25 15.23
CA ASN A 268 -31.24 4.81 14.96
C ASN A 268 -31.24 6.09 14.11
N ASN A 269 -30.10 6.76 14.04
CA ASN A 269 -29.96 7.98 13.25
C ASN A 269 -28.53 8.16 12.70
N PRO A 270 -28.35 8.97 11.64
CA PRO A 270 -27.05 9.19 11.00
C PRO A 270 -25.94 9.73 11.92
N LYS A 271 -26.28 10.62 12.86
CA LYS A 271 -25.29 11.25 13.75
C LYS A 271 -24.61 10.26 14.68
N GLU A 272 -25.38 9.29 15.22
CA GLU A 272 -24.84 8.26 16.10
C GLU A 272 -23.79 7.38 15.38
N ILE A 273 -24.03 7.04 14.11
CA ILE A 273 -23.05 6.27 13.32
C ILE A 273 -21.78 7.08 13.09
N LEU A 274 -21.91 8.36 12.75
CA LEU A 274 -20.77 9.25 12.55
C LEU A 274 -19.93 9.40 13.82
N GLU A 275 -20.58 9.55 14.98
CA GLU A 275 -19.89 9.63 16.27
C GLU A 275 -19.09 8.37 16.57
N ASP A 276 -19.64 7.19 16.28
CA ASP A 276 -18.93 5.92 16.43
C ASP A 276 -17.79 5.78 15.42
N ALA A 277 -18.01 6.19 14.18
CA ALA A 277 -16.97 6.20 13.15
C ALA A 277 -15.79 7.11 13.52
N LYS A 278 -16.07 8.29 14.10
CA LYS A 278 -15.04 9.23 14.59
C LYS A 278 -14.24 8.70 15.78
N LYS A 279 -14.79 7.77 16.57
CA LYS A 279 -14.02 7.10 17.66
C LYS A 279 -12.92 6.19 17.12
N GLY A 280 -12.96 5.83 15.83
CA GLY A 280 -11.91 5.11 15.15
C GLY A 280 -11.69 3.66 15.59
N CYS A 281 -12.71 3.00 16.17
CA CYS A 281 -12.60 1.64 16.70
C CYS A 281 -12.09 0.60 15.68
N ASN A 282 -12.40 0.80 14.39
CA ASN A 282 -11.97 -0.07 13.28
C ASN A 282 -10.76 0.52 12.52
N GLY A 283 -10.28 1.71 12.89
CA GLY A 283 -9.26 2.42 12.16
C GLY A 283 -9.60 2.56 10.67
N ARG A 284 -8.63 2.33 9.79
CA ARG A 284 -8.84 2.35 8.33
C ARG A 284 -9.63 1.14 7.80
N TYR A 285 -9.82 0.08 8.59
CA TYR A 285 -10.49 -1.16 8.17
C TYR A 285 -12.02 -1.13 8.33
N ALA A 286 -12.62 0.05 8.25
CA ALA A 286 -14.07 0.23 8.20
C ALA A 286 -14.61 0.13 6.76
N CYS A 287 -15.87 -0.30 6.61
CA CYS A 287 -16.55 -0.43 5.30
C CYS A 287 -16.58 0.88 4.50
N VAL A 288 -16.75 2.00 5.21
CA VAL A 288 -16.51 3.36 4.72
C VAL A 288 -15.54 4.02 5.69
N ASN A 289 -14.29 4.09 5.30
CA ASN A 289 -13.25 4.73 6.09
C ASN A 289 -13.34 6.25 5.99
N ILE A 290 -13.44 6.92 7.14
CA ILE A 290 -13.51 8.38 7.25
C ILE A 290 -12.28 8.99 7.91
N THR A 291 -11.22 8.22 8.14
CA THR A 291 -10.01 8.72 8.82
C THR A 291 -9.12 9.58 7.91
N ASN A 292 -9.25 9.47 6.59
CA ASN A 292 -8.52 10.28 5.65
C ASN A 292 -8.94 11.76 5.74
N TRP A 293 -7.96 12.66 5.71
CA TRP A 293 -8.21 14.10 5.83
C TRP A 293 -9.01 14.68 4.66
N SER A 294 -8.65 14.34 3.43
CA SER A 294 -9.19 14.91 2.20
C SER A 294 -10.31 14.08 1.56
N THR A 295 -10.43 12.80 1.90
CA THR A 295 -11.40 11.88 1.28
C THR A 295 -12.18 11.07 2.32
N ILE A 296 -13.29 10.46 1.89
CA ILE A 296 -13.83 9.23 2.46
C ILE A 296 -13.54 8.09 1.49
N GLU A 297 -13.48 6.85 1.98
CA GLU A 297 -13.06 5.69 1.21
C GLU A 297 -14.02 4.52 1.45
N PHE A 298 -14.65 4.05 0.38
CA PHE A 298 -15.43 2.80 0.41
C PHE A 298 -14.48 1.61 0.18
N ARG A 299 -14.34 0.76 1.19
CA ARG A 299 -13.42 -0.40 1.21
C ARG A 299 -14.12 -1.75 1.09
N MET A 300 -15.43 -1.74 1.06
CA MET A 300 -16.24 -2.95 1.16
C MET A 300 -16.26 -3.84 -0.08
N PHE A 301 -15.79 -3.34 -1.23
CA PHE A 301 -15.92 -4.07 -2.50
C PHE A 301 -14.77 -5.06 -2.71
N ARG A 302 -15.12 -6.22 -3.23
CA ARG A 302 -14.13 -7.20 -3.71
C ARG A 302 -13.51 -6.70 -4.99
N GLY A 303 -12.21 -6.94 -5.18
CA GLY A 303 -11.50 -6.61 -6.40
C GLY A 303 -12.12 -7.22 -7.66
N THR A 304 -11.88 -6.62 -8.81
CA THR A 304 -12.46 -7.07 -10.08
C THR A 304 -11.58 -6.68 -11.27
N LEU A 305 -11.49 -7.59 -12.25
CA LEU A 305 -10.95 -7.33 -13.59
C LEU A 305 -12.08 -7.40 -14.63
N LYS A 306 -13.29 -6.99 -14.24
CA LYS A 306 -14.45 -6.87 -15.13
C LYS A 306 -14.88 -5.42 -15.18
N TYR A 307 -14.77 -4.78 -16.35
CA TYR A 307 -15.11 -3.37 -16.59
C TYR A 307 -16.48 -2.98 -16.02
N ASN A 308 -17.53 -3.72 -16.42
CA ASN A 308 -18.89 -3.41 -15.99
C ASN A 308 -19.06 -3.46 -14.47
N THR A 309 -18.35 -4.35 -13.78
CA THR A 309 -18.41 -4.43 -12.32
C THR A 309 -17.73 -3.24 -11.65
N LEU A 310 -16.61 -2.76 -12.19
CA LEU A 310 -15.93 -1.57 -11.67
C LEU A 310 -16.80 -0.33 -11.88
N ILE A 311 -17.34 -0.14 -13.08
CA ILE A 311 -18.21 1.02 -13.38
C ILE A 311 -19.50 0.95 -12.56
N ALA A 312 -20.13 -0.21 -12.43
CA ALA A 312 -21.30 -0.39 -11.57
C ALA A 312 -21.01 -0.03 -10.10
N THR A 313 -19.78 -0.32 -9.64
CA THR A 313 -19.36 0.06 -8.27
C THR A 313 -19.21 1.58 -8.14
N LEU A 314 -18.62 2.24 -9.12
CA LEU A 314 -18.51 3.70 -9.13
C LEU A 314 -19.90 4.37 -9.21
N GLU A 315 -20.80 3.86 -10.06
CA GLU A 315 -22.18 4.36 -10.18
C GLU A 315 -22.97 4.17 -8.88
N LEU A 316 -22.78 3.04 -8.19
CA LEU A 316 -23.38 2.80 -6.87
C LEU A 316 -22.93 3.84 -5.83
N VAL A 317 -21.61 4.04 -5.74
CA VAL A 317 -21.03 5.00 -4.80
C VAL A 317 -21.48 6.42 -5.11
N ASP A 318 -21.54 6.79 -6.40
CA ASP A 318 -22.05 8.09 -6.85
C ASP A 318 -23.51 8.29 -6.48
N SER A 319 -24.38 7.29 -6.71
CA SER A 319 -25.80 7.33 -6.35
C SER A 319 -26.03 7.42 -4.83
N ILE A 320 -25.22 6.74 -4.01
CA ILE A 320 -25.26 6.86 -2.55
C ILE A 320 -24.87 8.28 -2.13
N CYS A 321 -23.86 8.87 -2.75
CA CYS A 321 -23.45 10.24 -2.48
C CYS A 321 -24.51 11.27 -2.88
N ASP A 322 -25.14 11.10 -4.04
CA ASP A 322 -26.24 11.97 -4.49
C ASP A 322 -27.41 11.94 -3.53
N MET A 323 -27.76 10.76 -3.08
CA MET A 323 -28.83 10.58 -2.10
C MET A 323 -28.49 11.26 -0.77
N ALA A 324 -27.27 11.12 -0.27
CA ALA A 324 -26.82 11.75 0.96
C ALA A 324 -26.80 13.29 0.90
N LEU A 325 -26.59 13.84 -0.30
CA LEU A 325 -26.64 15.29 -0.56
C LEU A 325 -28.07 15.81 -0.72
N THR A 326 -28.96 15.00 -1.25
CA THR A 326 -30.33 15.41 -1.63
C THR A 326 -31.32 15.27 -0.48
N TYR A 327 -31.22 14.17 0.28
CA TYR A 327 -32.20 13.84 1.31
C TYR A 327 -31.77 14.30 2.71
N SER A 328 -32.74 14.69 3.54
CA SER A 328 -32.56 14.94 4.96
C SER A 328 -32.36 13.64 5.75
N ASP A 329 -31.92 13.74 7.01
CA ASP A 329 -31.78 12.60 7.93
C ASP A 329 -33.08 11.82 8.11
N THR A 330 -34.24 12.51 8.11
CA THR A 330 -35.56 11.88 8.26
C THR A 330 -36.05 11.21 6.98
N GLU A 331 -35.63 11.67 5.82
CA GLU A 331 -36.00 11.06 4.55
C GLU A 331 -35.13 9.83 4.30
N ILE A 332 -33.79 9.93 4.47
CA ILE A 332 -32.89 8.80 4.24
C ILE A 332 -33.20 7.62 5.17
N ALA A 333 -33.70 7.88 6.39
CA ALA A 333 -34.11 6.83 7.30
C ALA A 333 -35.36 6.03 6.84
N LYS A 334 -36.10 6.52 5.85
CA LYS A 334 -37.29 5.87 5.30
C LYS A 334 -37.07 5.21 3.94
N ILE A 335 -35.97 5.52 3.29
CA ILE A 335 -35.66 4.97 1.96
C ILE A 335 -35.42 3.47 2.08
N SER A 336 -36.27 2.69 1.43
CA SER A 336 -36.03 1.26 1.26
C SER A 336 -35.02 1.02 0.11
N TRP A 337 -34.46 -0.19 0.04
CA TRP A 337 -33.64 -0.59 -1.09
C TRP A 337 -34.41 -0.50 -2.43
N SER A 338 -35.70 -0.85 -2.41
CA SER A 338 -36.59 -0.72 -3.56
C SER A 338 -36.74 0.72 -4.03
N ASP A 339 -36.91 1.67 -3.11
CA ASP A 339 -36.99 3.10 -3.44
C ASP A 339 -35.68 3.60 -4.04
N PHE A 340 -34.54 3.21 -3.45
CA PHE A 340 -33.22 3.53 -3.99
C PHE A 340 -33.06 3.04 -5.43
N VAL A 341 -33.32 1.75 -5.68
CA VAL A 341 -33.18 1.14 -7.01
C VAL A 341 -34.12 1.76 -8.03
N SER A 342 -35.36 2.07 -7.60
CA SER A 342 -36.38 2.70 -8.49
C SER A 342 -36.04 4.14 -8.87
N GLY A 343 -35.21 4.81 -8.05
CA GLY A 343 -34.76 6.18 -8.30
C GLY A 343 -33.53 6.29 -9.20
N LEU A 344 -32.92 5.16 -9.59
CA LEU A 344 -31.73 5.17 -10.46
C LEU A 344 -32.11 5.64 -11.88
N ASP A 345 -31.29 6.55 -12.44
CA ASP A 345 -31.39 6.96 -13.82
C ASP A 345 -30.86 5.86 -14.75
N GLU A 346 -31.71 5.39 -15.68
CA GLU A 346 -31.40 4.23 -16.53
C GLU A 346 -30.23 4.49 -17.49
N GLU A 347 -30.06 5.71 -17.97
CA GLU A 347 -28.97 6.06 -18.89
C GLU A 347 -27.68 6.30 -18.15
N TYR A 348 -27.74 7.01 -17.02
CA TYR A 348 -26.56 7.37 -16.23
C TYR A 348 -26.00 6.18 -15.45
N CYS A 349 -26.87 5.30 -14.89
CA CYS A 349 -26.54 4.15 -14.06
C CYS A 349 -26.70 2.80 -14.78
N SER A 350 -26.46 2.75 -16.10
CA SER A 350 -26.70 1.56 -16.93
C SER A 350 -25.93 0.32 -16.48
N GLU A 351 -24.68 0.47 -16.07
CA GLU A 351 -23.84 -0.63 -15.61
C GLU A 351 -24.28 -1.10 -14.19
N LEU A 352 -24.64 -0.16 -13.31
CA LEU A 352 -25.20 -0.47 -12.01
C LEU A 352 -26.49 -1.28 -12.14
N ILE A 353 -27.44 -0.82 -12.94
CA ILE A 353 -28.71 -1.50 -13.14
C ILE A 353 -28.49 -2.92 -13.71
N THR A 354 -27.61 -3.06 -14.68
CA THR A 354 -27.25 -4.38 -15.22
C THR A 354 -26.67 -5.28 -14.14
N TYR A 355 -25.74 -4.77 -13.36
CA TYR A 355 -25.09 -5.53 -12.27
C TYR A 355 -26.08 -5.87 -11.14
N LEU A 356 -26.99 -4.96 -10.77
CA LEU A 356 -28.05 -5.24 -9.80
C LEU A 356 -28.96 -6.39 -10.26
N LYS A 357 -29.32 -6.44 -11.56
CA LYS A 357 -30.08 -7.55 -12.15
C LYS A 357 -29.28 -8.86 -12.07
N GLU A 358 -28.03 -8.87 -12.48
CA GLU A 358 -27.14 -10.05 -12.37
C GLU A 358 -27.02 -10.56 -10.91
N ARG A 359 -27.05 -9.64 -9.92
CA ARG A 359 -26.96 -9.95 -8.51
C ARG A 359 -28.30 -10.25 -7.83
N GLN A 360 -29.42 -10.19 -8.57
CA GLN A 360 -30.77 -10.30 -8.01
C GLN A 360 -31.02 -9.28 -6.87
N LEU A 361 -30.61 -8.06 -7.10
CA LEU A 361 -30.77 -6.90 -6.23
C LEU A 361 -31.64 -5.82 -6.87
N TYR A 362 -32.03 -5.99 -8.14
CA TYR A 362 -32.90 -5.10 -8.89
C TYR A 362 -34.35 -5.55 -8.75
N VAL A 363 -35.12 -4.86 -7.90
CA VAL A 363 -36.48 -5.27 -7.49
C VAL A 363 -37.56 -4.95 -8.54
N ASN A 364 -37.28 -4.06 -9.51
CA ASN A 364 -38.21 -3.66 -10.57
C ASN A 364 -37.95 -4.39 -11.90
N ALA A 365 -37.15 -5.47 -11.90
CA ALA A 365 -36.93 -6.25 -13.11
C ALA A 365 -38.24 -6.88 -13.58
N PRO A 366 -38.60 -6.79 -14.89
CA PRO A 366 -39.76 -7.49 -15.42
C PRO A 366 -39.65 -8.98 -15.13
N ILE A 367 -40.73 -9.59 -14.68
CA ILE A 367 -40.80 -11.04 -14.53
C ILE A 367 -40.84 -11.61 -15.96
N ASP A 368 -39.81 -12.36 -16.35
CA ASP A 368 -39.80 -13.07 -17.63
C ASP A 368 -40.72 -14.29 -17.50
N THR A 369 -41.95 -14.16 -18.01
CA THR A 369 -42.96 -15.23 -17.97
C THR A 369 -42.75 -16.27 -19.06
N LYS A 370 -41.65 -16.25 -19.80
CA LYS A 370 -41.37 -17.19 -20.91
C LYS A 370 -40.85 -18.55 -20.50
N GLU A 371 -40.52 -18.75 -19.23
CA GLU A 371 -40.03 -20.05 -18.74
C GLU A 371 -41.12 -21.04 -18.32
N ASP A 372 -42.40 -20.68 -18.35
CA ASP A 372 -43.55 -21.54 -17.98
C ASP A 372 -44.37 -22.08 -19.15
N ASN A 373 -43.77 -22.32 -20.34
CA ASN A 373 -44.45 -23.04 -21.42
C ASN A 373 -43.57 -24.13 -22.04
#